data_30877950fc93d3e758ff1c29230b7ba5
#
_entry.id   30877950fc93d3e758ff1c29230b7ba5
#
_cell.length_a   1.000
_cell.length_b   1.000
_cell.length_c   1.000
_cell.angle_alpha   90.00
_cell.angle_beta   90.00
_cell.angle_gamma   90.00
#
_symmetry.space_group_name_H-M   'P 1'
#
loop_
_entity.id
_entity.type
_entity.pdbx_description
1 polymer ?
#
loop_
_entity_poly.entity_id
_entity_poly.type
_entity_poly.pdbx_seq_one_letter_code
_entity_poly.pdbx_strand_id
1 'polypeptide(L)'
;TAFNEDHILATTQAIVDYRREQGFDGPLFIGRDTHGLSEPAWASALEVLIANDVTVLVDAADRYTPTPAVSHAILTANRGKIGGVDDLPAHIGLADGIVVTPTHNPPSDGGFKYNPPHGGPADSDATKWIATRANDYIRNGLAGVTRIPFTRARAACQSYDFQGTYVDDLPNVLDLDAVREAGIRIGADPLGGAAVDYWGAIAERHQLD
;
A
#
# COMPACT_ATOMS: atom_id res chain seq x y z
N THR A 1 -20.45 2.39 12.54
CA THR A 1 -19.07 2.83 12.30
C THR A 1 -18.89 3.20 10.84
N ALA A 2 -18.05 4.18 10.56
CA ALA A 2 -17.76 4.61 9.19
C ALA A 2 -16.83 3.62 8.43
N PHE A 3 -16.17 2.70 9.12
CA PHE A 3 -15.32 1.69 8.51
C PHE A 3 -16.12 0.39 8.32
N ASN A 4 -16.72 0.22 7.16
CA ASN A 4 -17.49 -0.95 6.75
C ASN A 4 -17.28 -1.25 5.26
N GLU A 5 -17.81 -2.36 4.77
CA GLU A 5 -17.59 -2.81 3.40
C GLU A 5 -18.01 -1.76 2.36
N ASP A 6 -19.16 -1.12 2.52
CA ASP A 6 -19.66 -0.12 1.57
C ASP A 6 -18.68 1.05 1.42
N HIS A 7 -18.09 1.51 2.55
CA HIS A 7 -17.09 2.57 2.52
C HIS A 7 -15.80 2.13 1.82
N ILE A 8 -15.36 0.89 2.05
CA ILE A 8 -14.17 0.35 1.37
C ILE A 8 -14.41 0.25 -0.13
N LEU A 9 -15.54 -0.29 -0.55
CA LEU A 9 -15.90 -0.41 -1.96
C LEU A 9 -15.97 0.97 -2.63
N ALA A 10 -16.67 1.92 -2.01
CA ALA A 10 -16.82 3.28 -2.52
C ALA A 10 -15.48 4.02 -2.59
N THR A 11 -14.66 3.93 -1.54
CA THR A 11 -13.34 4.59 -1.48
C THR A 11 -12.39 3.99 -2.50
N THR A 12 -12.39 2.67 -2.66
CA THR A 12 -11.53 2.01 -3.65
C THR A 12 -11.94 2.41 -5.08
N GLN A 13 -13.24 2.46 -5.38
CA GLN A 13 -13.69 2.93 -6.69
C GLN A 13 -13.33 4.41 -6.91
N ALA A 14 -13.44 5.23 -5.88
CA ALA A 14 -13.04 6.63 -5.97
C ALA A 14 -11.52 6.79 -6.22
N ILE A 15 -10.69 5.93 -5.64
CA ILE A 15 -9.24 5.90 -5.93
C ILE A 15 -8.99 5.50 -7.40
N VAL A 16 -9.72 4.51 -7.91
CA VAL A 16 -9.62 4.13 -9.33
C VAL A 16 -9.97 5.31 -10.24
N ASP A 17 -11.05 6.03 -9.93
CA ASP A 17 -11.46 7.20 -10.69
C ASP A 17 -10.41 8.32 -10.59
N TYR A 18 -9.84 8.55 -9.40
CA TYR A 18 -8.77 9.52 -9.18
C TYR A 18 -7.53 9.18 -10.00
N ARG A 19 -7.10 7.91 -10.01
CA ARG A 19 -5.98 7.44 -10.85
C ARG A 19 -6.21 7.75 -12.33
N ARG A 20 -7.43 7.49 -12.83
CA ARG A 20 -7.80 7.78 -14.23
C ARG A 20 -7.75 9.28 -14.53
N GLU A 21 -8.24 10.12 -13.61
CA GLU A 21 -8.20 11.58 -13.76
C GLU A 21 -6.78 12.12 -13.76
N GLN A 22 -5.91 11.55 -12.91
CA GLN A 22 -4.48 11.94 -12.84
C GLN A 22 -3.62 11.28 -13.93
N GLY A 23 -4.15 10.33 -14.69
CA GLY A 23 -3.41 9.58 -15.71
C GLY A 23 -2.41 8.58 -15.13
N PHE A 24 -2.59 8.11 -13.87
CA PHE A 24 -1.75 7.07 -13.27
C PHE A 24 -2.18 5.70 -13.79
N ASP A 25 -1.34 5.08 -14.60
CA ASP A 25 -1.60 3.79 -15.25
C ASP A 25 -0.59 2.70 -14.88
N GLY A 26 0.36 3.00 -13.99
CA GLY A 26 1.29 2.02 -13.45
C GLY A 26 0.64 1.07 -12.43
N PRO A 27 1.44 0.14 -11.87
CA PRO A 27 0.93 -0.81 -10.89
C PRO A 27 0.54 -0.14 -9.57
N LEU A 28 -0.46 -0.73 -8.89
CA LEU A 28 -0.87 -0.34 -7.55
C LEU A 28 -0.36 -1.37 -6.53
N PHE A 29 0.45 -0.91 -5.58
CA PHE A 29 0.92 -1.72 -4.46
C PHE A 29 -0.09 -1.66 -3.32
N ILE A 30 -0.50 -2.80 -2.76
CA ILE A 30 -1.41 -2.83 -1.63
C ILE A 30 -0.88 -3.70 -0.50
N GLY A 31 -0.75 -3.09 0.68
CA GLY A 31 -0.36 -3.77 1.91
C GLY A 31 -1.47 -3.73 2.96
N ARG A 32 -1.44 -4.69 3.88
CA ARG A 32 -2.31 -4.74 5.05
C ARG A 32 -1.50 -4.99 6.33
N ASP A 33 -2.00 -4.49 7.44
CA ASP A 33 -1.44 -4.75 8.76
C ASP A 33 -2.17 -5.90 9.48
N THR A 34 -1.80 -6.11 10.74
CA THR A 34 -2.32 -7.17 11.61
C THR A 34 -3.69 -6.88 12.21
N HIS A 35 -4.27 -5.70 11.97
CA HIS A 35 -5.56 -5.33 12.52
C HIS A 35 -6.69 -6.19 11.95
N GLY A 36 -7.63 -6.64 12.80
CA GLY A 36 -8.68 -7.58 12.42
C GLY A 36 -9.61 -7.11 11.29
N LEU A 37 -9.74 -5.79 11.07
CA LEU A 37 -10.52 -5.23 9.97
C LEU A 37 -9.71 -5.05 8.69
N SER A 38 -8.37 -5.18 8.74
CA SER A 38 -7.52 -4.89 7.58
C SER A 38 -7.61 -5.95 6.50
N GLU A 39 -7.70 -7.23 6.86
CA GLU A 39 -7.83 -8.30 5.87
C GLU A 39 -9.15 -8.25 5.10
N PRO A 40 -10.35 -8.16 5.72
CA PRO A 40 -11.60 -8.03 4.97
C PRO A 40 -11.65 -6.76 4.12
N ALA A 41 -11.10 -5.63 4.60
CA ALA A 41 -11.03 -4.40 3.82
C ALA A 41 -10.08 -4.54 2.62
N TRP A 42 -8.94 -5.19 2.79
CA TRP A 42 -8.01 -5.51 1.72
C TRP A 42 -8.66 -6.42 0.67
N ALA A 43 -9.39 -7.45 1.10
CA ALA A 43 -10.11 -8.34 0.18
C ALA A 43 -11.14 -7.58 -0.67
N SER A 44 -11.97 -6.73 -0.05
CA SER A 44 -12.96 -5.90 -0.75
C SER A 44 -12.29 -4.91 -1.71
N ALA A 45 -11.12 -4.36 -1.34
CA ALA A 45 -10.36 -3.48 -2.22
C ALA A 45 -9.85 -4.22 -3.47
N LEU A 46 -9.31 -5.44 -3.32
CA LEU A 46 -8.86 -6.24 -4.47
C LEU A 46 -9.99 -6.51 -5.46
N GLU A 47 -11.20 -6.81 -4.97
CA GLU A 47 -12.36 -7.07 -5.82
C GLU A 47 -12.68 -5.89 -6.73
N VAL A 48 -12.58 -4.65 -6.20
CA VAL A 48 -12.84 -3.43 -6.96
C VAL A 48 -11.67 -3.10 -7.89
N LEU A 49 -10.44 -3.15 -7.40
CA LEU A 49 -9.26 -2.80 -8.20
C LEU A 49 -9.14 -3.68 -9.44
N ILE A 50 -9.25 -4.99 -9.27
CA ILE A 50 -9.14 -5.94 -10.38
C ILE A 50 -10.34 -5.83 -11.34
N ALA A 51 -11.56 -5.57 -10.81
CA ALA A 51 -12.73 -5.34 -11.66
C ALA A 51 -12.60 -4.09 -12.55
N ASN A 52 -11.70 -3.19 -12.20
CA ASN A 52 -11.38 -1.96 -12.93
C ASN A 52 -10.08 -2.04 -13.74
N ASP A 53 -9.56 -3.24 -13.98
CA ASP A 53 -8.35 -3.52 -14.78
C ASP A 53 -7.07 -2.89 -14.19
N VAL A 54 -7.03 -2.64 -12.88
CA VAL A 54 -5.83 -2.15 -12.20
C VAL A 54 -4.85 -3.32 -12.02
N THR A 55 -3.60 -3.13 -12.45
CA THR A 55 -2.52 -4.07 -12.13
C THR A 55 -2.17 -3.95 -10.65
N VAL A 56 -2.50 -4.96 -9.85
CA VAL A 56 -2.33 -4.94 -8.40
C VAL A 56 -1.20 -5.87 -7.96
N LEU A 57 -0.30 -5.35 -7.10
CA LEU A 57 0.78 -6.11 -6.49
C LEU A 57 0.53 -6.30 -5.00
N VAL A 58 0.61 -7.55 -4.56
CA VAL A 58 0.42 -7.99 -3.18
C VAL A 58 1.65 -8.73 -2.68
N ASP A 59 1.83 -8.89 -1.37
CA ASP A 59 2.98 -9.61 -0.83
C ASP A 59 3.04 -11.06 -1.33
N ALA A 60 4.23 -11.45 -1.79
CA ALA A 60 4.48 -12.76 -2.42
C ALA A 60 4.28 -13.94 -1.46
N ALA A 61 4.49 -13.74 -0.16
CA ALA A 61 4.32 -14.73 0.89
C ALA A 61 3.07 -14.50 1.75
N ASP A 62 2.18 -13.60 1.30
CA ASP A 62 0.95 -13.23 2.00
C ASP A 62 1.16 -12.65 3.41
N ARG A 63 2.33 -12.02 3.64
CA ARG A 63 2.72 -11.40 4.90
C ARG A 63 2.01 -10.07 5.11
N TYR A 64 2.01 -9.60 6.35
CA TYR A 64 1.67 -8.23 6.68
C TYR A 64 2.73 -7.27 6.13
N THR A 65 2.28 -6.09 5.68
CA THR A 65 3.16 -5.13 5.03
C THR A 65 3.08 -3.79 5.75
N PRO A 66 4.16 -3.37 6.44
CA PRO A 66 4.18 -2.07 7.11
C PRO A 66 4.18 -0.92 6.11
N THR A 67 3.61 0.21 6.50
CA THR A 67 3.49 1.41 5.66
C THR A 67 4.78 1.80 4.92
N PRO A 68 5.97 1.83 5.58
CA PRO A 68 7.21 2.21 4.89
C PRO A 68 7.61 1.23 3.77
N ALA A 69 7.27 -0.04 3.87
CA ALA A 69 7.56 -1.01 2.81
C ALA A 69 6.69 -0.77 1.55
N VAL A 70 5.42 -0.37 1.72
CA VAL A 70 4.58 0.04 0.59
C VAL A 70 5.10 1.34 -0.03
N SER A 71 5.45 2.34 0.79
CA SER A 71 6.04 3.60 0.31
C SER A 71 7.33 3.35 -0.48
N HIS A 72 8.21 2.49 0.03
CA HIS A 72 9.44 2.09 -0.64
C HIS A 72 9.19 1.40 -1.99
N ALA A 73 8.21 0.49 -2.05
CA ALA A 73 7.85 -0.19 -3.30
C ALA A 73 7.39 0.81 -4.38
N ILE A 74 6.55 1.80 -4.00
CA ILE A 74 6.10 2.86 -4.89
C ILE A 74 7.30 3.68 -5.40
N LEU A 75 8.16 4.16 -4.49
CA LEU A 75 9.33 4.96 -4.85
C LEU A 75 10.31 4.20 -5.75
N THR A 76 10.54 2.92 -5.46
CA THR A 76 11.42 2.06 -6.25
C THR A 76 10.85 1.84 -7.66
N ALA A 77 9.55 1.58 -7.78
CA ALA A 77 8.88 1.43 -9.07
C ALA A 77 8.88 2.71 -9.91
N ASN A 78 8.91 3.87 -9.25
CA ASN A 78 8.90 5.19 -9.89
C ASN A 78 10.29 5.81 -10.07
N ARG A 79 11.34 5.13 -9.61
CA ARG A 79 12.72 5.62 -9.74
C ARG A 79 13.06 5.88 -11.20
N GLY A 80 13.49 7.12 -11.53
CA GLY A 80 13.78 7.56 -12.88
C GLY A 80 12.55 7.93 -13.74
N LYS A 81 11.33 7.82 -13.23
CA LYS A 81 10.10 8.22 -13.93
C LYS A 81 9.59 9.61 -13.48
N ILE A 82 9.82 9.95 -12.22
CA ILE A 82 9.42 11.25 -11.66
C ILE A 82 10.53 12.25 -11.99
N GLY A 83 10.20 13.28 -12.78
CA GLY A 83 11.15 14.35 -13.16
C GLY A 83 11.59 14.36 -14.60
N GLY A 84 10.98 13.54 -15.45
CA GLY A 84 11.19 13.58 -16.91
C GLY A 84 12.44 12.85 -17.35
N VAL A 85 12.27 11.67 -17.87
CA VAL A 85 13.15 11.13 -18.91
C VAL A 85 12.56 11.65 -20.22
N ASP A 86 13.40 12.24 -21.06
CA ASP A 86 13.03 12.91 -22.30
C ASP A 86 11.87 12.21 -23.05
N ASP A 87 10.83 12.99 -23.38
CA ASP A 87 9.71 12.68 -24.29
C ASP A 87 8.53 11.82 -23.80
N LEU A 88 8.44 11.38 -22.53
CA LEU A 88 7.22 10.74 -22.02
C LEU A 88 6.40 11.73 -21.17
N PRO A 89 5.06 11.76 -21.31
CA PRO A 89 4.22 12.51 -20.39
C PRO A 89 4.50 12.08 -18.95
N ALA A 90 4.66 13.03 -18.04
CA ALA A 90 5.11 12.84 -16.66
C ALA A 90 4.27 11.89 -15.78
N HIS A 91 3.27 11.21 -16.36
CA HIS A 91 2.29 10.39 -15.62
C HIS A 91 2.26 8.92 -16.06
N ILE A 92 2.93 8.57 -17.17
CA ILE A 92 2.86 7.22 -17.75
C ILE A 92 3.69 6.24 -16.92
N GLY A 93 3.04 5.13 -16.54
CA GLY A 93 3.67 4.03 -15.81
C GLY A 93 3.97 4.35 -14.35
N LEU A 94 3.41 5.44 -13.79
CA LEU A 94 3.60 5.76 -12.39
C LEU A 94 2.79 4.81 -11.49
N ALA A 95 3.52 4.17 -10.57
CA ALA A 95 2.97 3.34 -9.52
C ALA A 95 2.47 4.20 -8.35
N ASP A 96 1.47 3.69 -7.67
CA ASP A 96 0.91 4.23 -6.43
C ASP A 96 0.55 3.09 -5.48
N GLY A 97 -0.13 3.37 -4.36
CA GLY A 97 -0.46 2.29 -3.44
C GLY A 97 -1.57 2.60 -2.45
N ILE A 98 -1.99 1.52 -1.79
CA ILE A 98 -2.95 1.55 -0.69
C ILE A 98 -2.33 0.83 0.51
N VAL A 99 -2.47 1.43 1.69
CA VAL A 99 -2.10 0.80 2.95
C VAL A 99 -3.35 0.65 3.81
N VAL A 100 -3.73 -0.60 4.05
CA VAL A 100 -4.88 -0.91 4.91
C VAL A 100 -4.38 -1.03 6.34
N THR A 101 -4.45 0.07 7.07
CA THR A 101 -3.94 0.19 8.45
C THR A 101 -4.58 1.35 9.20
N PRO A 102 -5.13 1.14 10.39
CA PRO A 102 -5.56 2.21 11.28
C PRO A 102 -4.41 2.84 12.08
N THR A 103 -3.20 2.29 12.01
CA THR A 103 -2.03 2.66 12.82
C THR A 103 -2.24 2.28 14.29
N HIS A 104 -2.79 3.18 15.12
CA HIS A 104 -2.95 3.00 16.57
C HIS A 104 -4.42 3.18 17.04
N ASN A 105 -5.36 3.09 16.13
CA ASN A 105 -6.78 3.23 16.46
C ASN A 105 -7.30 2.02 17.26
N PRO A 106 -8.40 2.19 18.03
CA PRO A 106 -9.07 1.07 18.68
C PRO A 106 -9.48 -0.03 17.69
N PRO A 107 -9.68 -1.27 18.16
CA PRO A 107 -10.07 -2.40 17.30
C PRO A 107 -11.35 -2.20 16.49
N SER A 108 -12.22 -1.28 16.89
CA SER A 108 -13.44 -0.91 16.17
C SER A 108 -13.20 -0.04 14.92
N ASP A 109 -12.05 0.57 14.84
CA ASP A 109 -11.76 1.61 13.85
C ASP A 109 -10.65 1.13 12.91
N GLY A 110 -11.01 0.79 11.69
CA GLY A 110 -10.06 0.46 10.63
C GLY A 110 -9.45 1.71 9.99
N GLY A 111 -8.47 1.51 9.10
CA GLY A 111 -7.84 2.56 8.32
C GLY A 111 -7.57 2.14 6.89
N PHE A 112 -7.79 3.07 5.97
CA PHE A 112 -7.59 2.87 4.54
C PHE A 112 -6.92 4.11 3.96
N LYS A 113 -5.66 3.98 3.54
CA LYS A 113 -4.81 5.11 3.16
C LYS A 113 -4.34 4.96 1.74
N TYR A 114 -4.47 6.02 0.96
CA TYR A 114 -3.93 6.11 -0.40
C TYR A 114 -2.57 6.82 -0.38
N ASN A 115 -1.61 6.23 -1.07
CA ASN A 115 -0.27 6.78 -1.28
C ASN A 115 -0.07 7.03 -2.78
N PRO A 116 -0.07 8.30 -3.23
CA PRO A 116 0.22 8.70 -4.60
C PRO A 116 1.65 8.32 -5.05
N PRO A 117 2.02 8.57 -6.32
CA PRO A 117 3.32 8.19 -6.89
C PRO A 117 4.56 8.67 -6.13
N HIS A 118 4.46 9.72 -5.33
CA HIS A 118 5.57 10.17 -4.47
C HIS A 118 5.80 9.28 -3.22
N GLY A 119 5.02 8.21 -3.04
CA GLY A 119 5.19 7.20 -2.00
C GLY A 119 4.73 7.61 -0.60
N GLY A 120 4.53 8.89 -0.33
CA GLY A 120 4.01 9.41 0.95
C GLY A 120 2.48 9.39 1.02
N PRO A 121 1.89 9.81 2.14
CA PRO A 121 0.44 9.92 2.26
C PRO A 121 -0.12 10.96 1.28
N ALA A 122 -1.34 10.69 0.77
CA ALA A 122 -2.05 11.64 -0.08
C ALA A 122 -2.22 13.00 0.61
N ASP A 123 -2.06 14.07 -0.15
CA ASP A 123 -2.30 15.43 0.33
C ASP A 123 -3.80 15.70 0.60
N SER A 124 -4.10 16.90 1.09
CA SER A 124 -5.46 17.29 1.44
C SER A 124 -6.39 17.37 0.22
N ASP A 125 -5.87 17.72 -0.94
CA ASP A 125 -6.68 17.90 -2.16
C ASP A 125 -7.05 16.54 -2.75
N ALA A 126 -6.10 15.62 -2.88
CA ALA A 126 -6.34 14.24 -3.28
C ALA A 126 -7.30 13.54 -2.30
N THR A 127 -7.05 13.68 -1.00
CA THR A 127 -7.90 13.07 0.04
C THR A 127 -9.33 13.60 -0.02
N LYS A 128 -9.51 14.93 -0.18
CA LYS A 128 -10.82 15.57 -0.29
C LYS A 128 -11.55 15.14 -1.56
N TRP A 129 -10.85 15.06 -2.68
CA TRP A 129 -11.42 14.60 -3.95
C TRP A 129 -11.93 13.16 -3.83
N ILE A 130 -11.07 12.24 -3.34
CA ILE A 130 -11.42 10.83 -3.16
C ILE A 130 -12.60 10.69 -2.18
N ALA A 131 -12.57 11.38 -1.03
CA ALA A 131 -13.64 11.34 -0.05
C ALA A 131 -14.97 11.86 -0.61
N THR A 132 -14.95 12.95 -1.39
CA THR A 132 -16.14 13.49 -2.05
C THR A 132 -16.74 12.48 -3.01
N ARG A 133 -15.92 11.88 -3.87
CA ARG A 133 -16.32 10.88 -4.84
C ARG A 133 -16.85 9.60 -4.18
N ALA A 134 -16.18 9.13 -3.11
CA ALA A 134 -16.64 7.97 -2.34
C ALA A 134 -18.01 8.22 -1.69
N ASN A 135 -18.22 9.42 -1.10
CA ASN A 135 -19.52 9.79 -0.53
C ASN A 135 -20.62 9.87 -1.59
N ASP A 136 -20.31 10.25 -2.83
CA ASP A 136 -21.28 10.21 -3.94
C ASP A 136 -21.72 8.77 -4.23
N TYR A 137 -20.76 7.82 -4.29
CA TYR A 137 -21.09 6.41 -4.45
C TYR A 137 -21.98 5.88 -3.33
N ILE A 138 -21.66 6.21 -2.07
CA ILE A 138 -22.48 5.79 -0.91
C ILE A 138 -23.89 6.37 -0.99
N ARG A 139 -24.03 7.68 -1.27
CA ARG A 139 -25.34 8.31 -1.41
C ARG A 139 -26.20 7.71 -2.51
N ASN A 140 -25.58 7.19 -3.56
CA ASN A 140 -26.25 6.57 -4.69
C ASN A 140 -26.35 5.03 -4.58
N GLY A 141 -26.20 4.47 -3.37
CA GLY A 141 -26.32 3.02 -3.13
C GLY A 141 -25.28 2.19 -3.87
N LEU A 142 -24.06 2.70 -3.99
CA LEU A 142 -22.93 2.11 -4.70
C LEU A 142 -23.13 1.95 -6.22
N ALA A 143 -24.09 2.65 -6.81
CA ALA A 143 -24.27 2.64 -8.25
C ALA A 143 -22.99 3.12 -8.97
N GLY A 144 -22.48 2.29 -9.87
CA GLY A 144 -21.21 2.56 -10.59
C GLY A 144 -19.96 2.00 -9.94
N VAL A 145 -20.04 1.44 -8.73
CA VAL A 145 -18.96 0.63 -8.15
C VAL A 145 -18.98 -0.75 -8.81
N THR A 146 -17.85 -1.18 -9.35
CA THR A 146 -17.70 -2.51 -9.96
C THR A 146 -16.82 -3.40 -9.09
N ARG A 147 -17.22 -4.65 -8.92
CA ARG A 147 -16.45 -5.65 -8.17
C ARG A 147 -16.57 -7.04 -8.81
N ILE A 148 -15.58 -7.89 -8.56
CA ILE A 148 -15.60 -9.31 -8.91
C ILE A 148 -15.38 -10.16 -7.65
N PRO A 149 -15.76 -11.45 -7.66
CA PRO A 149 -15.52 -12.32 -6.50
C PRO A 149 -14.06 -12.34 -6.06
N PHE A 150 -13.80 -12.30 -4.76
CA PHE A 150 -12.45 -12.26 -4.17
C PHE A 150 -11.51 -13.34 -4.70
N THR A 151 -11.96 -14.57 -4.88
CA THR A 151 -11.13 -15.66 -5.40
C THR A 151 -10.58 -15.36 -6.80
N ARG A 152 -11.37 -14.71 -7.65
CA ARG A 152 -10.93 -14.26 -8.98
C ARG A 152 -10.01 -13.05 -8.89
N ALA A 153 -10.35 -12.09 -8.03
CA ALA A 153 -9.53 -10.90 -7.81
C ALA A 153 -8.14 -11.29 -7.30
N ARG A 154 -8.07 -12.13 -6.26
CA ARG A 154 -6.79 -12.59 -5.68
C ARG A 154 -5.93 -13.37 -6.69
N ALA A 155 -6.55 -14.20 -7.51
CA ALA A 155 -5.84 -14.96 -8.56
C ALA A 155 -5.27 -14.07 -9.68
N ALA A 156 -5.83 -12.89 -9.90
CA ALA A 156 -5.35 -11.92 -10.90
C ALA A 156 -4.27 -10.97 -10.37
N CYS A 157 -4.06 -10.91 -9.04
CA CYS A 157 -2.99 -10.11 -8.45
C CYS A 157 -1.62 -10.68 -8.79
N GLN A 158 -0.65 -9.79 -8.97
CA GLN A 158 0.75 -10.13 -9.10
C GLN A 158 1.44 -10.17 -7.73
N SER A 159 2.48 -10.98 -7.62
CA SER A 159 3.27 -11.10 -6.39
C SER A 159 4.43 -10.09 -6.38
N TYR A 160 4.70 -9.50 -5.20
CA TYR A 160 5.84 -8.61 -4.96
C TYR A 160 6.49 -8.94 -3.62
N ASP A 161 7.79 -9.00 -3.55
CA ASP A 161 8.53 -9.20 -2.30
C ASP A 161 8.79 -7.87 -1.61
N PHE A 162 7.80 -7.39 -0.85
CA PHE A 162 7.92 -6.15 -0.08
C PHE A 162 9.05 -6.22 0.96
N GLN A 163 9.16 -7.35 1.65
CA GLN A 163 10.14 -7.52 2.72
C GLN A 163 11.57 -7.52 2.16
N GLY A 164 11.86 -8.41 1.22
CA GLY A 164 13.21 -8.54 0.68
C GLY A 164 13.69 -7.24 0.02
N THR A 165 12.84 -6.63 -0.81
CA THR A 165 13.19 -5.38 -1.49
C THR A 165 13.46 -4.24 -0.52
N TYR A 166 12.64 -4.11 0.55
CA TYR A 166 12.82 -3.10 1.59
C TYR A 166 14.09 -3.33 2.41
N VAL A 167 14.30 -4.56 2.86
CA VAL A 167 15.46 -4.93 3.69
C VAL A 167 16.76 -4.77 2.93
N ASP A 168 16.80 -5.15 1.66
CA ASP A 168 18.00 -5.04 0.80
C ASP A 168 18.40 -3.58 0.54
N ASP A 169 17.44 -2.66 0.51
CA ASP A 169 17.70 -1.24 0.21
C ASP A 169 18.09 -0.41 1.47
N LEU A 170 17.94 -0.97 2.68
CA LEU A 170 18.26 -0.26 3.93
C LEU A 170 19.68 0.34 3.97
N PRO A 171 20.74 -0.32 3.47
CA PRO A 171 22.09 0.26 3.46
C PRO A 171 22.23 1.56 2.64
N ASN A 172 21.28 1.85 1.76
CA ASN A 172 21.28 3.11 1.01
C ASN A 172 20.84 4.32 1.84
N VAL A 173 20.23 4.09 3.02
CA VAL A 173 19.73 5.15 3.90
C VAL A 173 20.25 5.05 5.34
N LEU A 174 20.86 3.90 5.71
CA LEU A 174 21.40 3.64 7.04
C LEU A 174 22.82 3.09 6.94
N ASP A 175 23.71 3.57 7.81
CA ASP A 175 25.03 2.98 7.99
C ASP A 175 24.94 1.76 8.92
N LEU A 176 24.53 0.63 8.36
CA LEU A 176 24.36 -0.62 9.12
C LEU A 176 25.71 -1.26 9.46
N ASP A 177 26.78 -0.92 8.75
CA ASP A 177 28.15 -1.35 9.09
C ASP A 177 28.60 -0.73 10.40
N ALA A 178 28.39 0.57 10.58
CA ALA A 178 28.67 1.23 11.84
C ALA A 178 27.87 0.65 13.02
N VAL A 179 26.60 0.28 12.80
CA VAL A 179 25.78 -0.37 13.83
C VAL A 179 26.35 -1.73 14.22
N ARG A 180 26.75 -2.54 13.25
CA ARG A 180 27.34 -3.87 13.46
C ARG A 180 28.70 -3.76 14.17
N GLU A 181 29.58 -2.86 13.73
CA GLU A 181 30.91 -2.64 14.31
C GLU A 181 30.86 -2.13 15.75
N ALA A 182 29.81 -1.39 16.10
CA ALA A 182 29.59 -0.92 17.45
C ALA A 182 29.23 -2.05 18.46
N GLY A 183 28.90 -3.26 17.98
CA GLY A 183 28.57 -4.41 18.80
C GLY A 183 27.34 -4.19 19.71
N ILE A 184 26.40 -3.39 19.26
CA ILE A 184 25.18 -3.06 20.02
C ILE A 184 24.20 -4.22 19.87
N ARG A 185 23.65 -4.66 21.01
CA ARG A 185 22.51 -5.59 21.03
C ARG A 185 21.21 -4.83 20.88
N ILE A 186 20.40 -5.23 19.90
CA ILE A 186 19.15 -4.56 19.58
C ILE A 186 17.99 -5.48 19.94
N GLY A 187 17.18 -5.07 20.92
CA GLY A 187 15.89 -5.71 21.17
C GLY A 187 14.79 -5.00 20.40
N ALA A 188 14.07 -5.73 19.55
CA ALA A 188 12.95 -5.18 18.81
C ALA A 188 11.66 -5.93 19.15
N ASP A 189 10.64 -5.18 19.59
CA ASP A 189 9.29 -5.70 19.81
C ASP A 189 8.30 -4.96 18.91
N PRO A 190 7.74 -5.60 17.88
CA PRO A 190 6.77 -4.99 16.99
C PRO A 190 5.40 -4.78 17.64
N LEU A 191 5.18 -5.20 18.88
CA LEU A 191 3.91 -5.11 19.61
C LEU A 191 2.71 -5.69 18.81
N GLY A 192 2.95 -6.76 18.07
CA GLY A 192 1.95 -7.36 17.18
C GLY A 192 1.68 -6.58 15.89
N GLY A 193 2.49 -5.59 15.55
CA GLY A 193 2.35 -4.77 14.34
C GLY A 193 2.87 -5.45 13.07
N ALA A 194 2.64 -4.83 11.92
CA ALA A 194 2.95 -5.36 10.59
C ALA A 194 4.45 -5.60 10.33
N ALA A 195 5.34 -5.04 11.17
CA ALA A 195 6.78 -5.25 11.05
C ALA A 195 7.29 -6.54 11.74
N VAL A 196 6.38 -7.41 12.21
CA VAL A 196 6.73 -8.65 12.94
C VAL A 196 7.75 -9.52 12.18
N ASP A 197 7.59 -9.66 10.89
CA ASP A 197 8.48 -10.50 10.06
C ASP A 197 9.73 -9.73 9.57
N TYR A 198 9.79 -8.41 9.73
CA TYR A 198 10.86 -7.59 9.17
C TYR A 198 12.11 -7.56 10.04
N TRP A 199 11.96 -7.51 11.37
CA TRP A 199 13.10 -7.38 12.30
C TRP A 199 14.07 -8.55 12.20
N GLY A 200 13.55 -9.78 12.14
CA GLY A 200 14.38 -10.97 11.94
C GLY A 200 15.11 -10.96 10.60
N ALA A 201 14.41 -10.56 9.52
CA ALA A 201 15.00 -10.47 8.19
C ALA A 201 16.09 -9.38 8.11
N ILE A 202 15.90 -8.23 8.78
CA ILE A 202 16.91 -7.17 8.88
C ILE A 202 18.15 -7.67 9.64
N ALA A 203 17.95 -8.31 10.81
CA ALA A 203 19.04 -8.83 11.62
C ALA A 203 19.86 -9.87 10.86
N GLU A 204 19.19 -10.83 10.22
CA GLU A 204 19.84 -11.89 9.43
C GLU A 204 20.60 -11.32 8.23
N ARG A 205 19.95 -10.45 7.43
CA ARG A 205 20.54 -9.91 6.20
C ARG A 205 21.76 -9.03 6.48
N HIS A 206 21.71 -8.22 7.52
CA HIS A 206 22.73 -7.23 7.84
C HIS A 206 23.65 -7.65 9.00
N GLN A 207 23.50 -8.90 9.50
CA GLN A 207 24.35 -9.47 10.56
C GLN A 207 24.37 -8.60 11.83
N LEU A 208 23.18 -8.18 12.27
CA LEU A 208 22.98 -7.45 13.53
C LEU A 208 22.63 -8.41 14.67
N ASP A 209 23.08 -8.11 15.92
CA ASP A 209 22.82 -8.91 17.14
C ASP A 209 21.60 -8.36 17.92
#